data_121c58d5d6588be4d2b7d5685721ccdb
#
_entry.id   121c58d5d6588be4d2b7d5685721ccdb
#
_cell.length_a   1.000
_cell.length_b   1.000
_cell.length_c   1.000
_cell.angle_alpha   90.00
_cell.angle_beta   90.00
_cell.angle_gamma   90.00
#
_symmetry.space_group_name_H-M   'P 1'
#
loop_
_entity.id
_entity.type
_entity.pdbx_description
1 polymer ?
#
loop_
_entity_poly.entity_id
_entity_poly.type
_entity_poly.pdbx_seq_one_letter_code
_entity_poly.pdbx_strand_id
1 'polypeptide(L)'
;MQTETYLDILQEKGLKKTPVRKELIRHFLTNKHALSFHDLQDLFGASMDKSTLYRNLSSFEEAGIIHRINDHSGTAKYAYGNTKKEGDHAHFVCEKCQTVYCLEGKVTLDVAIPNQFQVTQLETVIRGNCGRC
;
A
#
# COMPACT_ATOMS: atom_id res chain seq x y z
N MET A 1 17.91 1.71 -15.33
CA MET A 1 17.67 0.67 -14.33
C MET A 1 16.32 0.78 -13.66
N GLN A 2 15.98 1.91 -13.02
CA GLN A 2 14.67 2.06 -12.38
C GLN A 2 13.52 1.98 -13.37
N THR A 3 13.67 2.56 -14.57
CA THR A 3 12.65 2.51 -15.62
C THR A 3 12.34 1.07 -16.04
N GLU A 4 13.37 0.25 -16.17
CA GLU A 4 13.21 -1.15 -16.52
C GLU A 4 12.47 -1.90 -15.42
N THR A 5 12.78 -1.61 -14.16
CA THR A 5 12.11 -2.22 -13.01
C THR A 5 10.61 -1.93 -13.01
N TYR A 6 10.23 -0.68 -13.28
CA TYR A 6 8.81 -0.29 -13.33
C TYR A 6 8.10 -1.01 -14.47
N LEU A 7 8.73 -1.07 -15.64
CA LEU A 7 8.16 -1.75 -16.80
C LEU A 7 8.06 -3.26 -16.58
N ASP A 8 9.04 -3.85 -15.92
CA ASP A 8 9.05 -5.27 -15.60
C ASP A 8 7.90 -5.64 -14.67
N ILE A 9 7.64 -4.82 -13.67
CA ILE A 9 6.52 -5.02 -12.74
C ILE A 9 5.20 -5.03 -13.51
N LEU A 10 4.99 -4.06 -14.39
CA LEU A 10 3.77 -3.97 -15.19
C LEU A 10 3.61 -5.17 -16.12
N GLN A 11 4.68 -5.56 -16.78
CA GLN A 11 4.67 -6.70 -17.70
C GLN A 11 4.35 -8.00 -16.98
N GLU A 12 4.98 -8.21 -15.83
CA GLU A 12 4.77 -9.40 -15.02
C GLU A 12 3.32 -9.52 -14.56
N LYS A 13 2.66 -8.41 -14.28
CA LYS A 13 1.27 -8.37 -13.85
C LYS A 13 0.26 -8.26 -14.99
N GLY A 14 0.73 -8.27 -16.25
CA GLY A 14 -0.14 -8.22 -17.41
C GLY A 14 -0.80 -6.88 -17.66
N LEU A 15 -0.22 -5.81 -17.15
CA LEU A 15 -0.76 -4.46 -17.31
C LEU A 15 -0.04 -3.71 -18.41
N LYS A 16 -0.79 -2.86 -19.13
CA LYS A 16 -0.21 -2.02 -20.18
C LYS A 16 0.79 -1.03 -19.57
N LYS A 17 1.89 -0.82 -20.28
CA LYS A 17 2.95 0.09 -19.88
C LYS A 17 2.58 1.51 -20.32
N THR A 18 1.98 2.27 -19.43
CA THR A 18 1.61 3.67 -19.70
C THR A 18 2.46 4.60 -18.85
N PRO A 19 2.66 5.87 -19.29
CA PRO A 19 3.40 6.84 -18.48
C PRO A 19 2.81 7.03 -17.08
N VAL A 20 1.48 7.06 -16.97
CA VAL A 20 0.80 7.22 -15.67
C VAL A 20 1.13 6.04 -14.75
N ARG A 21 1.06 4.82 -15.26
CA ARG A 21 1.34 3.61 -14.45
C ARG A 21 2.79 3.55 -14.02
N LYS A 22 3.71 3.93 -14.90
CA LYS A 22 5.13 3.98 -14.58
C LYS A 22 5.39 4.98 -13.45
N GLU A 23 4.83 6.18 -13.54
CA GLU A 23 4.97 7.20 -12.52
C GLU A 23 4.34 6.77 -11.19
N LEU A 24 3.19 6.11 -11.26
CA LEU A 24 2.49 5.62 -10.08
C LEU A 24 3.35 4.59 -9.32
N ILE A 25 3.94 3.63 -10.05
CA ILE A 25 4.84 2.65 -9.43
C ILE A 25 6.05 3.35 -8.81
N ARG A 26 6.62 4.35 -9.52
CA ARG A 26 7.76 5.10 -9.01
C ARG A 26 7.44 5.76 -7.68
N HIS A 27 6.27 6.37 -7.56
CA HIS A 27 5.85 7.00 -6.30
C HIS A 27 5.75 5.98 -5.17
N PHE A 28 5.19 4.80 -5.43
CA PHE A 28 5.09 3.77 -4.41
C PHE A 28 6.46 3.21 -4.01
N LEU A 29 7.37 3.06 -4.95
CA LEU A 29 8.70 2.51 -4.65
C LEU A 29 9.62 3.51 -3.96
N THR A 30 9.45 4.81 -4.24
CA THR A 30 10.30 5.84 -3.64
C THR A 30 9.81 6.30 -2.28
N ASN A 31 8.54 6.13 -1.97
CA ASN A 31 7.96 6.50 -0.69
C ASN A 31 7.89 5.28 0.22
N LYS A 32 8.53 5.35 1.37
CA LYS A 32 8.59 4.22 2.32
C LYS A 32 7.39 4.15 3.25
N HIS A 33 6.43 5.02 3.06
CA HIS A 33 5.19 5.04 3.84
C HIS A 33 4.00 4.90 2.91
N ALA A 34 2.86 4.55 3.47
CA ALA A 34 1.63 4.42 2.70
C ALA A 34 1.18 5.79 2.19
N LEU A 35 0.55 5.79 1.02
CA LEU A 35 0.09 7.00 0.36
C LEU A 35 -1.44 6.97 0.25
N SER A 36 -2.09 8.09 0.61
CA SER A 36 -3.51 8.26 0.39
C SER A 36 -3.78 8.71 -1.05
N PHE A 37 -5.04 8.66 -1.45
CA PHE A 37 -5.45 9.21 -2.75
C PHE A 37 -5.04 10.68 -2.87
N HIS A 38 -5.25 11.45 -1.81
CA HIS A 38 -4.89 12.87 -1.78
C HIS A 38 -3.37 13.07 -1.93
N ASP A 39 -2.57 12.25 -1.23
CA ASP A 39 -1.11 12.30 -1.38
C ASP A 39 -0.69 12.08 -2.81
N LEU A 40 -1.30 11.10 -3.48
CA LEU A 40 -0.98 10.79 -4.87
C LEU A 40 -1.43 11.92 -5.82
N GLN A 41 -2.58 12.53 -5.57
CA GLN A 41 -3.01 13.68 -6.35
C GLN A 41 -2.00 14.82 -6.27
N ASP A 42 -1.49 15.09 -5.07
CA ASP A 42 -0.49 16.13 -4.87
C ASP A 42 0.82 15.80 -5.61
N LEU A 43 1.24 14.54 -5.59
CA LEU A 43 2.46 14.12 -6.27
C LEU A 43 2.34 14.23 -7.80
N PHE A 44 1.18 13.92 -8.37
CA PHE A 44 0.96 14.02 -9.81
C PHE A 44 0.67 15.45 -10.27
N GLY A 45 0.09 16.26 -9.38
CA GLY A 45 -0.26 17.65 -9.69
C GLY A 45 -1.63 17.78 -10.37
N ALA A 46 -1.94 19.01 -10.79
CA ALA A 46 -3.26 19.37 -11.29
C ALA A 46 -3.64 18.69 -12.62
N SER A 47 -2.65 18.17 -13.35
CA SER A 47 -2.90 17.53 -14.64
C SER A 47 -3.49 16.12 -14.53
N MET A 48 -3.46 15.54 -13.34
CA MET A 48 -3.97 14.19 -13.14
C MET A 48 -5.47 14.21 -12.85
N ASP A 49 -6.22 13.54 -13.71
CA ASP A 49 -7.66 13.37 -13.53
C ASP A 49 -7.94 12.35 -12.42
N LYS A 50 -8.89 12.68 -11.53
CA LYS A 50 -9.25 11.82 -10.40
C LYS A 50 -9.70 10.43 -10.85
N SER A 51 -10.51 10.37 -11.91
CA SER A 51 -11.01 9.10 -12.44
C SER A 51 -9.87 8.22 -12.95
N THR A 52 -8.91 8.82 -13.64
CA THR A 52 -7.76 8.11 -14.17
C THR A 52 -6.91 7.55 -13.03
N LEU A 53 -6.63 8.36 -12.02
CA LEU A 53 -5.86 7.92 -10.86
C LEU A 53 -6.58 6.79 -10.13
N TYR A 54 -7.86 6.94 -9.88
CA TYR A 54 -8.66 5.94 -9.15
C TYR A 54 -8.68 4.60 -9.90
N ARG A 55 -8.87 4.63 -11.23
CA ARG A 55 -8.90 3.40 -12.04
C ARG A 55 -7.55 2.68 -12.01
N ASN A 56 -6.46 3.43 -12.05
CA ASN A 56 -5.12 2.82 -12.00
C ASN A 56 -4.83 2.24 -10.63
N LEU A 57 -5.27 2.89 -9.55
CA LEU A 57 -5.12 2.34 -8.20
C LEU A 57 -5.91 1.04 -8.06
N SER A 58 -7.13 0.99 -8.58
CA SER A 58 -7.94 -0.23 -8.57
C SER A 58 -7.28 -1.35 -9.35
N SER A 59 -6.74 -1.06 -10.53
CA SER A 59 -6.02 -2.04 -11.34
C SER A 59 -4.78 -2.58 -10.61
N PHE A 60 -4.05 -1.71 -9.94
CA PHE A 60 -2.86 -2.09 -9.19
C PHE A 60 -3.21 -2.96 -7.98
N GLU A 61 -4.31 -2.62 -7.31
CA GLU A 61 -4.78 -3.41 -6.17
C GLU A 61 -5.22 -4.80 -6.61
N GLU A 62 -5.99 -4.89 -7.68
CA GLU A 62 -6.42 -6.17 -8.24
C GLU A 62 -5.25 -7.03 -8.69
N ALA A 63 -4.23 -6.41 -9.28
CA ALA A 63 -3.04 -7.11 -9.75
C ALA A 63 -2.10 -7.51 -8.61
N GLY A 64 -2.32 -7.02 -7.40
CA GLY A 64 -1.47 -7.31 -6.26
C GLY A 64 -0.18 -6.51 -6.24
N ILE A 65 -0.10 -5.41 -6.99
CA ILE A 65 1.06 -4.52 -6.95
C ILE A 65 1.06 -3.69 -5.67
N ILE A 66 -0.12 -3.24 -5.27
CA ILE A 66 -0.31 -2.48 -4.03
C ILE A 66 -1.39 -3.13 -3.18
N HIS A 67 -1.40 -2.80 -1.91
CA HIS A 67 -2.47 -3.22 -1.00
C HIS A 67 -3.04 -2.00 -0.28
N ARG A 68 -4.31 -2.12 0.07
CA ARG A 68 -5.02 -1.08 0.80
C ARG A 68 -4.84 -1.30 2.30
N ILE A 69 -4.59 -0.22 3.01
CA ILE A 69 -4.41 -0.24 4.46
C ILE A 69 -5.57 0.53 5.09
N ASN A 70 -6.24 -0.12 6.05
CA ASN A 70 -7.26 0.52 6.86
C ASN A 70 -6.63 0.90 8.20
N ASP A 71 -6.33 2.17 8.38
CA ASP A 71 -5.76 2.69 9.62
C ASP A 71 -6.82 3.25 10.57
N HIS A 72 -8.10 3.04 10.21
CA HIS A 72 -9.28 3.53 10.94
C HIS A 72 -9.42 5.05 10.92
N SER A 73 -8.72 5.75 10.04
CA SER A 73 -8.88 7.20 9.86
C SER A 73 -10.09 7.56 9.00
N GLY A 74 -10.66 6.58 8.32
CA GLY A 74 -11.71 6.81 7.34
C GLY A 74 -11.20 7.12 5.94
N THR A 75 -9.89 7.25 5.78
CA THR A 75 -9.24 7.50 4.49
C THR A 75 -8.40 6.30 4.12
N ALA A 76 -8.66 5.72 2.96
CA ALA A 76 -7.88 4.59 2.48
C ALA A 76 -6.46 5.01 2.13
N LYS A 77 -5.49 4.19 2.52
CA LYS A 77 -4.09 4.39 2.16
C LYS A 77 -3.58 3.15 1.45
N TYR A 78 -2.58 3.35 0.62
CA TYR A 78 -2.05 2.30 -0.24
C TYR A 78 -0.55 2.19 -0.06
N ALA A 79 -0.04 0.97 -0.13
CA ALA A 79 1.40 0.72 -0.07
C ALA A 79 1.77 -0.36 -1.07
N TYR A 80 3.02 -0.33 -1.52
CA TYR A 80 3.54 -1.32 -2.45
C TYR A 80 3.60 -2.70 -1.77
N GLY A 81 3.25 -3.73 -2.53
CA GLY A 81 3.34 -5.10 -2.08
C GLY A 81 1.97 -5.78 -2.02
N ASN A 82 2.01 -7.10 -1.89
CA ASN A 82 0.82 -7.94 -1.82
C ASN A 82 0.82 -8.71 -0.51
N THR A 83 0.00 -8.27 0.46
CA THR A 83 -0.07 -8.88 1.77
C THR A 83 -0.55 -10.33 1.73
N LYS A 84 -1.39 -10.68 0.75
CA LYS A 84 -1.89 -12.05 0.61
C LYS A 84 -0.80 -13.03 0.23
N LYS A 85 0.18 -12.57 -0.55
CA LYS A 85 1.27 -13.41 -1.04
C LYS A 85 2.43 -13.46 -0.04
N GLU A 86 2.70 -12.35 0.63
CA GLU A 86 3.85 -12.21 1.54
C GLU A 86 3.51 -12.55 2.99
N GLY A 87 2.23 -12.81 3.26
CA GLY A 87 1.75 -13.02 4.61
C GLY A 87 1.37 -11.72 5.30
N ASP A 88 0.75 -11.84 6.44
CA ASP A 88 0.30 -10.68 7.20
C ASP A 88 1.48 -9.97 7.84
N HIS A 89 1.48 -8.65 7.77
CA HIS A 89 2.50 -7.83 8.42
C HIS A 89 1.84 -6.67 9.16
N ALA A 90 2.59 -6.10 10.09
CA ALA A 90 2.10 -5.00 10.90
C ALA A 90 2.29 -3.67 10.20
N HIS A 91 1.42 -2.74 10.51
CA HIS A 91 1.53 -1.35 10.09
C HIS A 91 1.68 -0.48 11.32
N PHE A 92 2.50 0.55 11.23
CA PHE A 92 2.65 1.54 12.29
C PHE A 92 1.97 2.83 11.87
N VAL A 93 1.08 3.35 12.70
CA VAL A 93 0.38 4.61 12.46
C VAL A 93 0.89 5.63 13.46
N CYS A 94 1.47 6.72 12.95
CA CYS A 94 1.87 7.83 13.81
C CYS A 94 0.64 8.65 14.18
N GLU A 95 0.37 8.78 15.45
CA GLU A 95 -0.77 9.55 15.94
C GLU A 95 -0.57 11.05 15.76
N LYS A 96 0.68 11.48 15.61
CA LYS A 96 1.01 12.90 15.48
C LYS A 96 0.94 13.39 14.03
N CYS A 97 1.60 12.70 13.10
CA CYS A 97 1.63 13.12 11.69
C CYS A 97 0.71 12.30 10.79
N GLN A 98 0.07 11.26 11.32
CA GLN A 98 -0.86 10.39 10.60
C GLN A 98 -0.21 9.57 9.48
N THR A 99 1.11 9.54 9.42
CA THR A 99 1.82 8.71 8.43
C THR A 99 1.72 7.24 8.83
N VAL A 100 1.52 6.37 7.82
CA VAL A 100 1.41 4.93 8.01
C VAL A 100 2.61 4.25 7.37
N TYR A 101 3.29 3.43 8.14
CA TYR A 101 4.47 2.68 7.70
C TYR A 101 4.16 1.20 7.68
N CYS A 102 4.65 0.49 6.65
CA CYS A 102 4.65 -0.96 6.66
C CYS A 102 5.90 -1.43 7.41
N LEU A 103 5.71 -2.29 8.40
CA LEU A 103 6.82 -2.83 9.17
C LEU A 103 7.24 -4.17 8.58
N GLU A 104 8.53 -4.42 8.50
CA GLU A 104 9.06 -5.68 8.02
C GLU A 104 8.99 -6.74 9.11
N GLY A 105 8.87 -8.00 8.70
CA GLY A 105 8.84 -9.12 9.60
C GLY A 105 7.46 -9.76 9.72
N LYS A 106 7.41 -10.92 10.33
CA LYS A 106 6.15 -11.63 10.56
C LYS A 106 5.55 -11.26 11.89
N VAL A 107 4.22 -11.21 11.93
CA VAL A 107 3.47 -11.05 13.17
C VAL A 107 3.07 -12.43 13.64
N THR A 108 3.43 -12.75 14.88
CA THR A 108 3.02 -13.99 15.53
C THR A 108 2.04 -13.69 16.64
N LEU A 109 0.97 -14.49 16.73
CA LEU A 109 -0.04 -14.33 17.76
C LEU A 109 0.19 -15.33 18.88
N ASP A 110 0.10 -14.82 20.09
CA ASP A 110 0.13 -15.67 21.28
C ASP A 110 -1.24 -15.64 21.95
N VAL A 111 -2.24 -16.01 21.17
CA VAL A 111 -3.63 -16.10 21.63
C VAL A 111 -4.20 -17.44 21.21
N ALA A 112 -5.10 -17.98 22.04
CA ALA A 112 -5.78 -19.22 21.73
C ALA A 112 -7.04 -18.94 20.90
N ILE A 113 -7.06 -19.52 19.71
CA ILE A 113 -8.23 -19.41 18.83
C ILE A 113 -8.97 -20.75 18.90
N PRO A 114 -10.27 -20.75 19.23
CA PRO A 114 -11.06 -21.99 19.24
C PRO A 114 -10.97 -22.75 17.93
N ASN A 115 -10.93 -24.09 18.00
CA ASN A 115 -10.74 -24.93 16.82
C ASN A 115 -11.83 -24.75 15.75
N GLN A 116 -13.05 -24.44 16.15
CA GLN A 116 -14.15 -24.24 15.21
C GLN A 116 -14.10 -22.89 14.51
N PHE A 117 -13.27 -21.96 14.97
CA PHE A 117 -13.11 -20.66 14.35
C PHE A 117 -12.16 -20.78 13.15
N GLN A 118 -12.56 -20.19 12.05
CA GLN A 118 -11.71 -20.12 10.85
C GLN A 118 -11.24 -18.69 10.66
N VAL A 119 -9.90 -18.49 10.77
CA VAL A 119 -9.32 -17.18 10.60
C VAL A 119 -9.13 -16.91 9.11
N THR A 120 -9.73 -15.86 8.59
CA THR A 120 -9.59 -15.48 7.19
C THR A 120 -8.55 -14.37 6.99
N GLN A 121 -8.31 -13.59 8.03
CA GLN A 121 -7.39 -12.44 7.92
C GLN A 121 -6.90 -12.04 9.30
N LEU A 122 -5.64 -11.62 9.36
CA LEU A 122 -5.04 -11.02 10.54
C LEU A 122 -4.55 -9.63 10.16
N GLU A 123 -5.02 -8.63 10.88
CA GLU A 123 -4.54 -7.26 10.72
C GLU A 123 -3.92 -6.80 12.01
N THR A 124 -2.74 -6.19 11.94
CA THR A 124 -2.05 -5.66 13.10
C THR A 124 -1.70 -4.21 12.86
N VAL A 125 -2.21 -3.34 13.71
CA VAL A 125 -1.94 -1.90 13.67
C VAL A 125 -1.32 -1.49 14.99
N ILE A 126 -0.13 -0.91 14.91
CA ILE A 126 0.60 -0.39 16.06
C ILE A 126 0.53 1.13 15.99
N ARG A 127 0.10 1.76 17.07
CA ARG A 127 -0.07 3.22 17.11
C ARG A 127 0.94 3.84 18.07
N GLY A 128 1.45 4.99 17.69
CA GLY A 128 2.40 5.69 18.54
C GLY A 128 2.94 6.92 17.85
N ASN A 129 4.17 7.29 18.18
CA ASN A 129 4.86 8.45 17.61
C ASN A 129 6.05 7.95 16.81
N CYS A 130 6.15 8.37 15.56
CA CYS A 130 7.22 7.89 14.68
C CYS A 130 8.59 8.54 14.98
N GLY A 131 8.60 9.64 15.70
CA GLY A 131 9.85 10.34 16.01
C GLY A 131 10.48 11.08 14.83
N ARG A 132 9.78 11.14 13.70
CA ARG A 132 10.29 11.78 12.47
C ARG A 132 9.52 13.03 12.07
N CYS A 133 8.50 13.36 12.82
CA CYS A 133 7.64 14.51 12.50
C CYS A 133 7.78 15.67 13.50
#